data_919f0b221402c1d5a2c1f7dba2351b69
#
_entry.id   919f0b221402c1d5a2c1f7dba2351b69
#
_cell.length_a   1.000
_cell.length_b   1.000
_cell.length_c   1.000
_cell.angle_alpha   90.00
_cell.angle_beta   90.00
_cell.angle_gamma   90.00
#
_symmetry.space_group_name_H-M   'P 1'
#
loop_
_entity.id
_entity.type
_entity.pdbx_description
1 polymer ?
#
loop_
_entity_poly.entity_id
_entity_poly.type
_entity_poly.pdbx_seq_one_letter_code
_entity_poly.pdbx_strand_id
1 'polypeptide(L)'
;MTEVDRRLLLGGLALAGATAAAPARAAVAAPQPKPLPFDPSIVPGLSEKLLVSHHDNNYVGAVKRLGAIREEFAALDPATAPGYRINGLKREELIAWNSMILHEVYFAAFGPDRMTAPPSPALFQAIERDFGGHARWAAEFSGMGKALGGGSGWVLLTWSHRDGRLVNTWAADHTMTLADGVPLLALDMYEHAYAMDYGAKAAAYVDAFMGAFGWKYANQAFTRATATSAI
;
A
#
# COMPACT_ATOMS: atom_id res chain seq x y z
N MET A 1 76.94 -2.69 -50.24
CA MET A 1 75.55 -2.60 -50.60
C MET A 1 74.92 -3.81 -49.95
N THR A 2 74.36 -3.62 -48.76
CA THR A 2 73.77 -4.68 -47.92
C THR A 2 72.31 -4.37 -47.72
N GLU A 3 71.45 -5.30 -48.18
CA GLU A 3 69.99 -5.28 -47.98
C GLU A 3 69.65 -5.48 -46.51
N VAL A 4 68.78 -4.63 -45.99
CA VAL A 4 68.23 -4.75 -44.64
C VAL A 4 66.85 -5.40 -44.73
N ASP A 5 66.80 -6.63 -44.23
CA ASP A 5 65.59 -7.42 -44.13
C ASP A 5 64.70 -6.88 -42.99
N ARG A 6 63.45 -6.37 -43.31
CA ARG A 6 62.50 -5.87 -42.40
C ARG A 6 61.39 -6.93 -42.15
N ARG A 7 61.63 -7.84 -41.22
CA ARG A 7 60.59 -8.68 -40.69
C ARG A 7 59.88 -7.98 -39.46
N LEU A 8 58.75 -7.36 -39.70
CA LEU A 8 57.87 -6.81 -38.67
C LEU A 8 57.21 -7.96 -37.97
N LEU A 9 57.55 -8.16 -36.69
CA LEU A 9 56.80 -8.98 -35.73
C LEU A 9 55.52 -8.24 -35.32
N LEU A 10 54.40 -8.68 -35.84
CA LEU A 10 53.07 -8.30 -35.32
C LEU A 10 52.76 -9.16 -34.09
N GLY A 11 53.11 -8.65 -32.90
CA GLY A 11 52.67 -9.19 -31.63
C GLY A 11 51.23 -8.79 -31.38
N GLY A 12 50.27 -9.71 -31.61
CA GLY A 12 48.90 -9.51 -31.27
C GLY A 12 48.72 -9.55 -29.75
N LEU A 13 48.43 -8.40 -29.11
CA LEU A 13 47.91 -8.36 -27.77
C LEU A 13 46.44 -8.80 -27.82
N ALA A 14 46.13 -10.02 -27.40
CA ALA A 14 44.78 -10.45 -27.08
C ALA A 14 44.35 -9.78 -25.74
N LEU A 15 43.58 -8.71 -25.81
CA LEU A 15 42.85 -8.20 -24.63
C LEU A 15 41.79 -9.22 -24.27
N ALA A 16 42.05 -10.03 -23.25
CA ALA A 16 41.01 -10.81 -22.56
C ALA A 16 40.12 -9.83 -21.79
N GLY A 17 39.01 -9.45 -22.39
CA GLY A 17 37.96 -8.67 -21.72
C GLY A 17 37.34 -9.52 -20.62
N ALA A 18 37.78 -9.31 -19.39
CA ALA A 18 37.04 -9.82 -18.22
C ALA A 18 35.72 -9.09 -18.15
N THR A 19 34.66 -9.73 -18.63
CA THR A 19 33.27 -9.29 -18.34
C THR A 19 33.05 -9.50 -16.85
N ALA A 20 33.24 -8.45 -16.05
CA ALA A 20 32.82 -8.45 -14.67
C ALA A 20 31.30 -8.68 -14.66
N ALA A 21 30.85 -9.86 -14.23
CA ALA A 21 29.44 -10.12 -13.97
C ALA A 21 28.97 -9.11 -12.93
N ALA A 22 28.01 -8.27 -13.29
CA ALA A 22 27.39 -7.36 -12.34
C ALA A 22 26.86 -8.19 -11.15
N PRO A 23 27.04 -7.73 -9.90
CA PRO A 23 26.55 -8.47 -8.74
C PRO A 23 25.04 -8.68 -8.90
N ALA A 24 24.62 -9.95 -8.83
CA ALA A 24 23.22 -10.29 -8.87
C ALA A 24 22.50 -9.50 -7.76
N ARG A 25 21.51 -8.69 -8.14
CA ARG A 25 20.68 -7.97 -7.18
C ARG A 25 20.04 -8.99 -6.26
N ALA A 26 20.21 -8.81 -4.94
CA ALA A 26 19.57 -9.69 -3.95
C ALA A 26 18.07 -9.79 -4.27
N ALA A 27 17.59 -11.01 -4.50
CA ALA A 27 16.18 -11.24 -4.75
C ALA A 27 15.38 -10.85 -3.51
N VAL A 28 14.50 -9.87 -3.65
CA VAL A 28 13.53 -9.55 -2.58
C VAL A 28 12.57 -10.72 -2.51
N ALA A 29 12.42 -11.31 -1.32
CA ALA A 29 11.49 -12.41 -1.11
C ALA A 29 10.08 -12.04 -1.59
N ALA A 30 9.41 -12.98 -2.26
CA ALA A 30 8.04 -12.77 -2.71
C ALA A 30 7.13 -12.49 -1.51
N PRO A 31 6.26 -11.48 -1.55
CA PRO A 31 5.34 -11.19 -0.48
C PRO A 31 4.40 -12.38 -0.27
N GLN A 32 4.06 -12.66 0.99
CA GLN A 32 3.14 -13.73 1.36
C GLN A 32 1.87 -13.13 1.94
N PRO A 33 0.68 -13.64 1.59
CA PRO A 33 -0.56 -13.16 2.16
C PRO A 33 -0.64 -13.52 3.64
N LYS A 34 -1.12 -12.58 4.46
CA LYS A 34 -1.38 -12.78 5.88
C LYS A 34 -2.83 -13.25 6.05
N PRO A 35 -3.14 -14.10 7.02
CA PRO A 35 -4.52 -14.44 7.35
C PRO A 35 -5.27 -13.21 7.88
N LEU A 36 -6.62 -13.26 7.84
CA LEU A 36 -7.44 -12.26 8.52
C LEU A 36 -7.04 -12.19 10.01
N PRO A 37 -6.80 -10.99 10.57
CA PRO A 37 -6.36 -10.84 11.97
C PRO A 37 -7.53 -10.93 12.97
N PHE A 38 -8.71 -11.37 12.54
CA PHE A 38 -9.95 -11.45 13.33
C PHE A 38 -10.88 -12.53 12.79
N ASP A 39 -11.87 -12.93 13.59
CA ASP A 39 -12.98 -13.77 13.14
C ASP A 39 -13.95 -12.95 12.29
N PRO A 40 -14.10 -13.21 10.98
CA PRO A 40 -14.96 -12.42 10.12
C PRO A 40 -16.45 -12.54 10.44
N SER A 41 -16.88 -13.59 11.16
CA SER A 41 -18.28 -13.81 11.50
C SER A 41 -18.84 -12.84 12.54
N ILE A 42 -17.95 -12.15 13.29
CA ILE A 42 -18.36 -11.29 14.40
C ILE A 42 -18.31 -9.79 14.10
N VAL A 43 -18.00 -9.38 12.86
CA VAL A 43 -17.91 -7.96 12.50
C VAL A 43 -19.30 -7.38 12.29
N PRO A 44 -19.75 -6.40 13.09
CA PRO A 44 -21.06 -5.84 12.94
C PRO A 44 -21.26 -5.14 11.60
N GLY A 45 -22.35 -5.44 10.90
CA GLY A 45 -22.72 -4.77 9.66
C GLY A 45 -21.92 -5.19 8.43
N LEU A 46 -20.94 -6.10 8.54
CA LEU A 46 -20.22 -6.67 7.40
C LEU A 46 -20.30 -8.19 7.49
N SER A 47 -20.83 -8.85 6.46
CA SER A 47 -20.97 -10.31 6.49
C SER A 47 -19.62 -11.02 6.40
N GLU A 48 -19.53 -12.20 7.02
CA GLU A 48 -18.40 -13.10 6.87
C GLU A 48 -18.09 -13.35 5.38
N LYS A 49 -19.13 -13.61 4.59
CA LYS A 49 -18.99 -13.85 3.15
C LYS A 49 -18.34 -12.69 2.42
N LEU A 50 -18.72 -11.46 2.73
CA LEU A 50 -18.10 -10.24 2.17
C LEU A 50 -16.64 -10.16 2.57
N LEU A 51 -16.33 -10.27 3.86
CA LEU A 51 -14.97 -10.10 4.39
C LEU A 51 -14.01 -11.19 3.90
N VAL A 52 -14.44 -12.44 3.84
CA VAL A 52 -13.66 -13.55 3.29
C VAL A 52 -13.43 -13.36 1.79
N SER A 53 -14.48 -13.01 1.03
CA SER A 53 -14.35 -12.74 -0.40
C SER A 53 -13.39 -11.58 -0.69
N HIS A 54 -13.49 -10.50 0.07
CA HIS A 54 -12.63 -9.32 -0.05
C HIS A 54 -11.17 -9.68 0.25
N HIS A 55 -10.92 -10.45 1.30
CA HIS A 55 -9.58 -10.92 1.65
C HIS A 55 -9.01 -11.86 0.58
N ASP A 56 -9.73 -12.95 0.25
CA ASP A 56 -9.17 -14.04 -0.56
C ASP A 56 -9.02 -13.66 -2.04
N ASN A 57 -9.86 -12.77 -2.56
CA ASN A 57 -9.80 -12.36 -3.97
C ASN A 57 -9.02 -11.06 -4.15
N ASN A 58 -9.29 -10.01 -3.37
CA ASN A 58 -8.70 -8.69 -3.61
C ASN A 58 -7.34 -8.54 -2.92
N TYR A 59 -7.25 -8.80 -1.61
CA TYR A 59 -5.98 -8.71 -0.90
C TYR A 59 -4.97 -9.79 -1.36
N VAL A 60 -5.37 -11.06 -1.33
CA VAL A 60 -4.48 -12.15 -1.77
C VAL A 60 -4.12 -12.01 -3.24
N GLY A 61 -5.06 -11.53 -4.07
CA GLY A 61 -4.80 -11.18 -5.47
C GLY A 61 -3.73 -10.12 -5.64
N ALA A 62 -3.78 -9.04 -4.84
CA ALA A 62 -2.77 -7.98 -4.85
C ALA A 62 -1.39 -8.49 -4.42
N VAL A 63 -1.32 -9.34 -3.39
CA VAL A 63 -0.06 -9.96 -2.92
C VAL A 63 0.57 -10.81 -4.02
N LYS A 64 -0.21 -11.68 -4.67
CA LYS A 64 0.26 -12.53 -5.77
C LYS A 64 0.73 -11.70 -6.97
N ARG A 65 -0.05 -10.68 -7.34
CA ARG A 65 0.30 -9.77 -8.44
C ARG A 65 1.61 -9.04 -8.18
N LEU A 66 1.83 -8.54 -6.96
CA LEU A 66 3.08 -7.89 -6.57
C LEU A 66 4.28 -8.84 -6.71
N GLY A 67 4.14 -10.10 -6.29
CA GLY A 67 5.16 -11.14 -6.47
C GLY A 67 5.53 -11.34 -7.95
N ALA A 68 4.52 -11.58 -8.79
CA ALA A 68 4.71 -11.80 -10.23
C ALA A 68 5.38 -10.61 -10.95
N ILE A 69 4.96 -9.37 -10.61
CA ILE A 69 5.56 -8.16 -11.19
C ILE A 69 7.03 -8.04 -10.79
N ARG A 70 7.38 -8.34 -9.53
CA ARG A 70 8.77 -8.30 -9.07
C ARG A 70 9.64 -9.36 -9.75
N GLU A 71 9.11 -10.56 -9.99
CA GLU A 71 9.78 -11.61 -10.75
C GLU A 71 10.02 -11.17 -12.20
N GLU A 72 9.00 -10.62 -12.87
CA GLU A 72 9.15 -10.10 -14.24
C GLU A 72 10.17 -8.96 -14.31
N PHE A 73 10.15 -8.04 -13.34
CA PHE A 73 11.09 -6.94 -13.29
C PHE A 73 12.52 -7.41 -13.00
N ALA A 74 12.70 -8.44 -12.18
CA ALA A 74 14.01 -9.02 -11.89
C ALA A 74 14.64 -9.74 -13.09
N ALA A 75 13.81 -10.30 -13.98
CA ALA A 75 14.24 -10.94 -15.22
C ALA A 75 14.56 -9.92 -16.35
N LEU A 76 14.24 -8.64 -16.16
CA LEU A 76 14.42 -7.60 -17.15
C LEU A 76 15.82 -6.95 -16.98
N ASP A 77 16.53 -6.70 -18.09
CA ASP A 77 17.72 -5.86 -18.07
C ASP A 77 17.32 -4.38 -18.27
N PRO A 78 17.39 -3.53 -17.24
CA PRO A 78 17.00 -2.13 -17.36
C PRO A 78 17.86 -1.31 -18.32
N ALA A 79 19.08 -1.75 -18.65
CA ALA A 79 19.98 -1.03 -19.56
C ALA A 79 19.54 -1.17 -21.02
N THR A 80 18.86 -2.26 -21.36
CA THR A 80 18.46 -2.59 -22.74
C THR A 80 16.94 -2.63 -22.94
N ALA A 81 16.16 -2.73 -21.87
CA ALA A 81 14.72 -2.81 -21.96
C ALA A 81 14.10 -1.48 -22.41
N PRO A 82 13.02 -1.52 -23.20
CA PRO A 82 12.30 -0.31 -23.58
C PRO A 82 11.74 0.42 -22.36
N GLY A 83 11.87 1.76 -22.31
CA GLY A 83 11.43 2.59 -21.17
C GLY A 83 9.96 2.42 -20.82
N TYR A 84 9.07 2.22 -21.81
CA TYR A 84 7.65 1.99 -21.57
C TYR A 84 7.38 0.69 -20.78
N ARG A 85 8.19 -0.37 -21.00
CA ARG A 85 8.07 -1.63 -20.27
C ARG A 85 8.52 -1.47 -18.82
N ILE A 86 9.66 -0.78 -18.62
CA ILE A 86 10.16 -0.44 -17.27
C ILE A 86 9.10 0.37 -16.51
N ASN A 87 8.61 1.46 -17.11
CA ASN A 87 7.62 2.33 -16.48
C ASN A 87 6.29 1.60 -16.23
N GLY A 88 5.84 0.77 -17.18
CA GLY A 88 4.64 -0.05 -17.02
C GLY A 88 4.72 -0.98 -15.81
N LEU A 89 5.82 -1.75 -15.68
CA LEU A 89 6.02 -2.64 -14.53
C LEU A 89 6.12 -1.87 -13.20
N LYS A 90 6.77 -0.71 -13.18
CA LYS A 90 6.86 0.12 -11.96
C LYS A 90 5.51 0.72 -11.55
N ARG A 91 4.68 1.09 -12.53
CA ARG A 91 3.30 1.52 -12.24
C ARG A 91 2.48 0.37 -11.66
N GLU A 92 2.54 -0.81 -12.27
CA GLU A 92 1.82 -2.00 -11.80
C GLU A 92 2.32 -2.46 -10.42
N GLU A 93 3.62 -2.35 -10.16
CA GLU A 93 4.21 -2.62 -8.84
C GLU A 93 3.62 -1.70 -7.77
N LEU A 94 3.54 -0.38 -8.04
CA LEU A 94 2.96 0.59 -7.12
C LEU A 94 1.48 0.29 -6.82
N ILE A 95 0.69 -0.02 -7.86
CA ILE A 95 -0.72 -0.39 -7.72
C ILE A 95 -0.87 -1.61 -6.81
N ALA A 96 -0.15 -2.70 -7.12
CA ALA A 96 -0.25 -3.94 -6.36
C ALA A 96 0.28 -3.79 -4.92
N TRP A 97 1.34 -3.00 -4.74
CA TRP A 97 1.94 -2.77 -3.43
C TRP A 97 1.02 -1.95 -2.51
N ASN A 98 0.51 -0.83 -3.02
CA ASN A 98 -0.44 -0.02 -2.24
C ASN A 98 -1.75 -0.77 -2.00
N SER A 99 -2.25 -1.53 -2.98
CA SER A 99 -3.42 -2.39 -2.79
C SER A 99 -3.19 -3.36 -1.62
N MET A 100 -2.06 -4.07 -1.61
CA MET A 100 -1.71 -4.98 -0.51
C MET A 100 -1.68 -4.24 0.84
N ILE A 101 -0.96 -3.10 0.94
CA ILE A 101 -0.80 -2.36 2.20
C ILE A 101 -2.14 -1.79 2.68
N LEU A 102 -2.92 -1.17 1.79
CA LEU A 102 -4.18 -0.54 2.18
C LEU A 102 -5.22 -1.57 2.63
N HIS A 103 -5.26 -2.76 2.01
CA HIS A 103 -6.08 -3.86 2.50
C HIS A 103 -5.60 -4.37 3.88
N GLU A 104 -4.29 -4.44 4.12
CA GLU A 104 -3.78 -4.80 5.46
C GLU A 104 -4.20 -3.78 6.51
N VAL A 105 -4.18 -2.48 6.20
CA VAL A 105 -4.66 -1.42 7.09
C VAL A 105 -6.17 -1.53 7.31
N TYR A 106 -6.94 -1.77 6.24
CA TYR A 106 -8.39 -1.96 6.30
C TYR A 106 -8.76 -3.14 7.22
N PHE A 107 -8.19 -4.33 6.99
CA PHE A 107 -8.49 -5.49 7.82
C PHE A 107 -7.99 -5.35 9.26
N ALA A 108 -6.86 -4.66 9.48
CA ALA A 108 -6.37 -4.41 10.83
C ALA A 108 -7.30 -3.52 11.68
N ALA A 109 -8.22 -2.80 11.05
CA ALA A 109 -9.24 -2.02 11.76
C ALA A 109 -10.31 -2.88 12.45
N PHE A 110 -10.46 -4.16 12.09
CA PHE A 110 -11.50 -5.06 12.62
C PHE A 110 -10.98 -6.09 13.64
N GLY A 111 -9.97 -5.77 14.42
CA GLY A 111 -9.43 -6.69 15.44
C GLY A 111 -10.37 -6.97 16.60
N PRO A 112 -10.07 -7.98 17.45
CA PRO A 112 -10.95 -8.41 18.55
C PRO A 112 -11.24 -7.32 19.59
N ASP A 113 -10.33 -6.36 19.75
CA ASP A 113 -10.48 -5.24 20.70
C ASP A 113 -11.07 -3.98 20.05
N ARG A 114 -11.58 -4.08 18.82
CA ARG A 114 -12.06 -2.95 18.02
C ARG A 114 -13.15 -2.12 18.68
N MET A 115 -14.07 -2.79 19.36
CA MET A 115 -15.26 -2.14 19.97
C MET A 115 -14.93 -1.51 21.33
N THR A 116 -13.81 -1.85 21.94
CA THR A 116 -13.48 -1.48 23.33
C THR A 116 -12.24 -0.58 23.45
N ALA A 117 -11.39 -0.53 22.45
CA ALA A 117 -10.19 0.30 22.47
C ALA A 117 -10.49 1.68 21.87
N PRO A 118 -10.59 2.74 22.69
CA PRO A 118 -10.67 4.12 22.19
C PRO A 118 -9.35 4.53 21.54
N PRO A 119 -9.30 5.69 20.88
CA PRO A 119 -8.03 6.29 20.51
C PRO A 119 -7.13 6.41 21.75
N SER A 120 -5.83 6.15 21.63
CA SER A 120 -4.89 6.41 22.71
C SER A 120 -4.92 7.90 23.08
N PRO A 121 -4.54 8.27 24.32
CA PRO A 121 -4.53 9.69 24.71
C PRO A 121 -3.78 10.58 23.71
N ALA A 122 -2.64 10.10 23.17
CA ALA A 122 -1.84 10.85 22.20
C ALA A 122 -2.56 11.00 20.86
N LEU A 123 -3.17 9.93 20.34
CA LEU A 123 -3.93 9.99 19.10
C LEU A 123 -5.21 10.83 19.27
N PHE A 124 -5.89 10.71 20.41
CA PHE A 124 -7.05 11.53 20.72
C PHE A 124 -6.71 13.02 20.73
N GLN A 125 -5.63 13.42 21.40
CA GLN A 125 -5.16 14.81 21.42
C GLN A 125 -4.80 15.31 20.01
N ALA A 126 -4.20 14.46 19.17
CA ALA A 126 -3.91 14.80 17.79
C ALA A 126 -5.21 15.01 16.97
N ILE A 127 -6.23 14.18 17.15
CA ILE A 127 -7.55 14.36 16.53
C ILE A 127 -8.21 15.67 16.98
N GLU A 128 -8.18 15.95 18.28
CA GLU A 128 -8.70 17.21 18.83
C GLU A 128 -7.99 18.43 18.25
N ARG A 129 -6.66 18.39 18.20
CA ARG A 129 -5.83 19.48 17.66
C ARG A 129 -6.08 19.73 16.17
N ASP A 130 -6.10 18.65 15.37
CA ASP A 130 -6.00 18.75 13.92
C ASP A 130 -7.37 18.88 13.24
N PHE A 131 -8.43 18.33 13.86
CA PHE A 131 -9.80 18.38 13.33
C PHE A 131 -10.77 19.22 14.19
N GLY A 132 -10.37 19.60 15.39
CA GLY A 132 -11.24 20.31 16.34
C GLY A 132 -12.27 19.38 16.98
N GLY A 133 -11.97 18.07 17.09
CA GLY A 133 -12.74 17.08 17.79
C GLY A 133 -13.05 15.82 16.99
N HIS A 134 -13.25 14.72 17.73
CA HIS A 134 -13.56 13.41 17.14
C HIS A 134 -14.82 13.44 16.25
N ALA A 135 -15.87 14.14 16.66
CA ALA A 135 -17.10 14.24 15.88
C ALA A 135 -16.89 14.92 14.51
N ARG A 136 -16.05 15.96 14.48
CA ARG A 136 -15.72 16.66 13.22
C ARG A 136 -14.85 15.78 12.31
N TRP A 137 -13.85 15.11 12.88
CA TRP A 137 -13.06 14.12 12.13
C TRP A 137 -13.97 13.04 11.51
N ALA A 138 -14.85 12.44 12.32
CA ALA A 138 -15.74 11.38 11.84
C ALA A 138 -16.72 11.85 10.76
N ALA A 139 -17.24 13.08 10.89
CA ALA A 139 -18.10 13.68 9.88
C ALA A 139 -17.36 13.92 8.55
N GLU A 140 -16.14 14.43 8.61
CA GLU A 140 -15.30 14.64 7.43
C GLU A 140 -14.93 13.31 6.77
N PHE A 141 -14.41 12.34 7.54
CA PHE A 141 -13.99 11.03 7.04
C PHE A 141 -15.16 10.27 6.38
N SER A 142 -16.30 10.18 7.06
CA SER A 142 -17.48 9.51 6.51
C SER A 142 -18.11 10.29 5.35
N GLY A 143 -18.08 11.63 5.37
CA GLY A 143 -18.53 12.46 4.26
C GLY A 143 -17.73 12.20 2.99
N MET A 144 -16.40 12.09 3.10
CA MET A 144 -15.53 11.71 1.99
C MET A 144 -15.86 10.32 1.45
N GLY A 145 -16.06 9.33 2.34
CA GLY A 145 -16.46 7.97 1.94
C GLY A 145 -17.79 7.96 1.18
N LYS A 146 -18.80 8.65 1.69
CA LYS A 146 -20.11 8.74 1.04
C LYS A 146 -20.04 9.44 -0.33
N ALA A 147 -19.14 10.40 -0.49
CA ALA A 147 -18.91 11.08 -1.77
C ALA A 147 -18.24 10.18 -2.83
N LEU A 148 -17.55 9.12 -2.42
CA LEU A 148 -16.96 8.11 -3.31
C LEU A 148 -17.98 7.01 -3.74
N GLY A 149 -19.19 7.03 -3.21
CA GLY A 149 -20.22 6.06 -3.57
C GLY A 149 -20.55 6.10 -5.07
N GLY A 150 -20.58 4.93 -5.72
CA GLY A 150 -20.74 4.79 -7.17
C GLY A 150 -19.46 4.96 -7.98
N GLY A 151 -18.32 5.15 -7.30
CA GLY A 151 -16.98 5.14 -7.87
C GLY A 151 -16.10 4.10 -7.20
N SER A 152 -14.80 4.39 -7.11
CA SER A 152 -13.82 3.57 -6.39
C SER A 152 -12.82 4.45 -5.65
N GLY A 153 -12.02 3.86 -4.80
CA GLY A 153 -10.94 4.57 -4.13
C GLY A 153 -10.90 4.30 -2.64
N TRP A 154 -10.20 5.17 -1.93
CA TRP A 154 -9.96 5.06 -0.49
C TRP A 154 -10.16 6.40 0.21
N VAL A 155 -10.60 6.33 1.44
CA VAL A 155 -10.46 7.43 2.41
C VAL A 155 -9.49 6.97 3.48
N LEU A 156 -8.47 7.77 3.74
CA LEU A 156 -7.40 7.42 4.65
C LEU A 156 -7.29 8.47 5.76
N LEU A 157 -7.26 8.05 7.02
CA LEU A 157 -6.71 8.88 8.08
C LEU A 157 -5.20 8.72 8.02
N THR A 158 -4.49 9.80 7.75
CA THR A 158 -3.05 9.81 7.45
C THR A 158 -2.30 10.72 8.41
N TRP A 159 -1.16 10.26 8.93
CA TRP A 159 -0.18 11.13 9.57
C TRP A 159 0.76 11.71 8.52
N SER A 160 0.82 13.04 8.40
CA SER A 160 1.84 13.73 7.61
C SER A 160 3.08 13.96 8.47
N HIS A 161 4.21 13.38 8.07
CA HIS A 161 5.48 13.63 8.75
C HIS A 161 5.94 15.06 8.57
N ARG A 162 5.76 15.62 7.38
CA ARG A 162 6.15 16.99 7.06
C ARG A 162 5.45 18.01 7.94
N ASP A 163 4.13 17.86 8.09
CA ASP A 163 3.31 18.86 8.79
C ASP A 163 3.16 18.54 10.29
N GLY A 164 3.58 17.33 10.72
CA GLY A 164 3.44 16.86 12.09
C GLY A 164 1.98 16.79 12.55
N ARG A 165 1.05 16.44 11.63
CA ARG A 165 -0.39 16.46 11.88
C ARG A 165 -1.14 15.31 11.20
N LEU A 166 -2.35 15.05 11.69
CA LEU A 166 -3.31 14.17 11.06
C LEU A 166 -4.06 14.90 9.94
N VAL A 167 -4.29 14.20 8.85
CA VAL A 167 -5.14 14.66 7.74
C VAL A 167 -5.98 13.50 7.23
N ASN A 168 -7.23 13.77 6.80
CA ASN A 168 -7.94 12.83 5.96
C ASN A 168 -7.48 13.04 4.51
N THR A 169 -7.10 11.95 3.84
CA THR A 169 -6.68 11.99 2.45
C THR A 169 -7.60 11.14 1.58
N TRP A 170 -7.84 11.63 0.38
CA TRP A 170 -8.60 10.97 -0.66
C TRP A 170 -7.65 10.27 -1.65
N ALA A 171 -8.03 9.10 -2.12
CA ALA A 171 -7.34 8.39 -3.19
C ALA A 171 -8.35 7.82 -4.18
N ALA A 172 -8.26 8.18 -5.46
CA ALA A 172 -9.14 7.65 -6.49
C ALA A 172 -8.84 6.18 -6.81
N ASP A 173 -7.60 5.78 -6.63
CA ASP A 173 -7.14 4.40 -6.81
C ASP A 173 -5.93 4.10 -5.92
N HIS A 174 -5.33 2.93 -6.10
CA HIS A 174 -4.17 2.49 -5.31
C HIS A 174 -2.87 3.26 -5.62
N THR A 175 -2.82 4.15 -6.62
CA THR A 175 -1.61 4.94 -6.91
C THR A 175 -1.51 6.23 -6.12
N MET A 176 -2.58 6.63 -5.45
CA MET A 176 -2.70 7.94 -4.83
C MET A 176 -2.59 7.84 -3.30
N THR A 177 -1.46 8.25 -2.77
CA THR A 177 -1.24 8.44 -1.32
C THR A 177 -0.47 9.74 -1.10
N LEU A 178 -0.56 10.30 0.11
CA LEU A 178 0.29 11.43 0.50
C LEU A 178 1.75 10.95 0.55
N ALA A 179 2.66 11.61 -0.17
CA ALA A 179 4.04 11.13 -0.40
C ALA A 179 4.84 10.87 0.89
N ASP A 180 4.62 11.64 1.96
CA ASP A 180 5.25 11.47 3.27
C ASP A 180 4.26 10.92 4.32
N GLY A 181 3.09 10.45 3.88
CA GLY A 181 2.00 10.06 4.76
C GLY A 181 2.07 8.62 5.23
N VAL A 182 1.67 8.39 6.48
CA VAL A 182 1.46 7.06 7.03
C VAL A 182 -0.03 6.83 7.24
N PRO A 183 -0.68 5.92 6.49
CA PRO A 183 -2.07 5.56 6.71
C PRO A 183 -2.28 4.89 8.07
N LEU A 184 -3.17 5.45 8.88
CA LEU A 184 -3.54 4.94 10.19
C LEU A 184 -4.88 4.19 10.17
N LEU A 185 -5.78 4.60 9.28
CA LEU A 185 -7.07 3.98 9.03
C LEU A 185 -7.35 4.08 7.54
N ALA A 186 -7.89 3.03 6.95
CA ALA A 186 -8.28 2.99 5.55
C ALA A 186 -9.73 2.53 5.42
N LEU A 187 -10.56 3.29 4.71
CA LEU A 187 -11.90 2.92 4.28
C LEU A 187 -11.84 2.60 2.79
N ASP A 188 -12.14 1.36 2.45
CA ASP A 188 -12.20 0.89 1.06
C ASP A 188 -13.55 1.23 0.44
N MET A 189 -13.55 1.98 -0.66
CA MET A 189 -14.76 2.37 -1.39
C MET A 189 -14.87 1.71 -2.77
N TYR A 190 -14.05 0.68 -3.05
CA TYR A 190 -14.29 -0.20 -4.19
C TYR A 190 -15.53 -1.06 -3.97
N GLU A 191 -16.26 -1.36 -5.02
CA GLU A 191 -17.51 -2.16 -4.93
C GLU A 191 -17.32 -3.52 -4.27
N HIS A 192 -16.15 -4.14 -4.41
CA HIS A 192 -15.85 -5.42 -3.76
C HIS A 192 -15.86 -5.35 -2.22
N ALA A 193 -15.69 -4.15 -1.64
CA ALA A 193 -15.74 -3.95 -0.20
C ALA A 193 -17.17 -3.86 0.36
N TYR A 194 -18.20 -3.68 -0.50
CA TYR A 194 -19.56 -3.45 0.01
C TYR A 194 -20.70 -4.00 -0.86
N ALA A 195 -20.52 -4.19 -2.17
CA ALA A 195 -21.64 -4.47 -3.06
C ALA A 195 -22.37 -5.78 -2.72
N MET A 196 -21.67 -6.76 -2.13
CA MET A 196 -22.28 -8.03 -1.73
C MET A 196 -23.33 -7.89 -0.64
N ASP A 197 -23.13 -6.98 0.32
CA ASP A 197 -24.03 -6.77 1.46
C ASP A 197 -24.97 -5.57 1.24
N TYR A 198 -24.48 -4.55 0.56
CA TYR A 198 -25.16 -3.24 0.47
C TYR A 198 -25.65 -2.91 -0.94
N GLY A 199 -25.25 -3.69 -1.97
CA GLY A 199 -25.57 -3.36 -3.35
C GLY A 199 -25.07 -1.94 -3.69
N ALA A 200 -25.94 -1.10 -4.23
CA ALA A 200 -25.63 0.29 -4.56
C ALA A 200 -25.68 1.25 -3.34
N LYS A 201 -25.97 0.75 -2.13
CA LYS A 201 -26.12 1.60 -0.92
C LYS A 201 -24.77 1.87 -0.25
N ALA A 202 -23.81 2.41 -0.98
CA ALA A 202 -22.47 2.69 -0.48
C ALA A 202 -22.45 3.57 0.80
N ALA A 203 -23.37 4.52 0.94
CA ALA A 203 -23.47 5.33 2.15
C ALA A 203 -23.79 4.50 3.41
N ALA A 204 -24.63 3.47 3.30
CA ALA A 204 -24.95 2.57 4.42
C ALA A 204 -23.76 1.69 4.80
N TYR A 205 -22.93 1.29 3.82
CA TYR A 205 -21.66 0.61 4.10
C TYR A 205 -20.69 1.51 4.87
N VAL A 206 -20.56 2.79 4.49
CA VAL A 206 -19.73 3.75 5.24
C VAL A 206 -20.19 3.85 6.69
N ASP A 207 -21.50 3.93 6.94
CA ASP A 207 -22.03 3.98 8.31
C ASP A 207 -21.74 2.67 9.07
N ALA A 208 -21.84 1.51 8.42
CA ALA A 208 -21.47 0.22 9.01
C ALA A 208 -19.98 0.13 9.34
N PHE A 209 -19.10 0.55 8.42
CA PHE A 209 -17.68 0.62 8.67
C PHE A 209 -17.36 1.50 9.89
N MET A 210 -17.95 2.71 9.95
CA MET A 210 -17.73 3.64 11.06
C MET A 210 -18.22 3.06 12.41
N GLY A 211 -19.20 2.19 12.41
CA GLY A 211 -19.67 1.46 13.60
C GLY A 211 -18.85 0.21 13.94
N ALA A 212 -18.06 -0.31 13.00
CA ALA A 212 -17.36 -1.59 13.15
C ALA A 212 -15.85 -1.46 13.40
N PHE A 213 -15.20 -0.38 12.94
CA PHE A 213 -13.75 -0.24 13.10
C PHE A 213 -13.33 0.05 14.54
N GLY A 214 -12.10 -0.27 14.88
CA GLY A 214 -11.48 0.07 16.17
C GLY A 214 -10.12 0.72 16.01
N TRP A 215 -9.64 1.32 17.08
CA TRP A 215 -8.45 2.18 17.09
C TRP A 215 -7.14 1.44 17.35
N LYS A 216 -7.16 0.13 17.63
CA LYS A 216 -5.94 -0.61 18.04
C LYS A 216 -4.79 -0.46 17.04
N TYR A 217 -5.06 -0.72 15.77
CA TYR A 217 -4.04 -0.56 14.72
C TYR A 217 -3.63 0.90 14.55
N ALA A 218 -4.59 1.82 14.49
CA ALA A 218 -4.31 3.25 14.34
C ALA A 218 -3.45 3.79 15.49
N ASN A 219 -3.70 3.36 16.74
CA ASN A 219 -2.89 3.70 17.91
C ASN A 219 -1.44 3.25 17.73
N GLN A 220 -1.22 2.00 17.31
CA GLN A 220 0.11 1.45 17.08
C GLN A 220 0.83 2.13 15.91
N ALA A 221 0.11 2.37 14.81
CA ALA A 221 0.66 3.04 13.64
C ALA A 221 1.03 4.50 13.95
N PHE A 222 0.18 5.22 14.69
CA PHE A 222 0.45 6.58 15.15
C PHE A 222 1.69 6.66 16.04
N THR A 223 1.80 5.74 17.02
CA THR A 223 2.99 5.68 17.89
C THR A 223 4.27 5.46 17.09
N ARG A 224 4.25 4.54 16.12
CA ARG A 224 5.42 4.32 15.26
C ARG A 224 5.73 5.53 14.38
N ALA A 225 4.72 6.14 13.77
CA ALA A 225 4.88 7.29 12.89
C ALA A 225 5.45 8.50 13.62
N THR A 226 4.97 8.79 14.84
CA THR A 226 5.43 9.94 15.64
C THR A 226 6.78 9.72 16.32
N ALA A 227 7.24 8.46 16.46
CA ALA A 227 8.59 8.16 16.97
C ALA A 227 9.70 8.39 15.92
N THR A 228 9.35 8.51 14.65
CA THR A 228 10.30 8.76 13.56
C THR A 228 10.34 10.26 13.30
N SER A 229 11.51 10.89 13.44
CA SER A 229 11.69 12.32 13.16
C SER A 229 11.32 12.65 11.71
N ALA A 230 10.67 13.79 11.50
CA ALA A 230 10.51 14.37 10.17
C ALA A 230 11.89 14.57 9.52
N ILE A 231 11.97 14.39 8.20
CA ILE A 231 13.16 14.65 7.38
C ILE A 231 13.43 16.15 7.35
#